data_4d3ad889cba15a1ea8f88f28ff963ba4
#
_entry.id   4d3ad889cba15a1ea8f88f28ff963ba4
#
_cell.length_a   1.000
_cell.length_b   1.000
_cell.length_c   1.000
_cell.angle_alpha   90.00
_cell.angle_beta   90.00
_cell.angle_gamma   90.00
#
_symmetry.space_group_name_H-M   'P 1'
#
loop_
_entity.id
_entity.type
_entity.pdbx_description
1 polymer ?
#
loop_
_entity_poly.entity_id
_entity_poly.type
_entity_poly.pdbx_seq_one_letter_code
_entity_poly.pdbx_strand_id
1 'polypeptide(L)' 'MLYYEELTDIIGCCCTLLMPYKGWYVGVVVGDYGTEVVVQLNNGKEIVESRDDVLIYD' A
#
# COMPACT_ATOMS: atom_id res chain seq x y z
N MET A 1 0.93 -4.67 25.41
CA MET A 1 1.16 -4.51 24.76
C MET A 1 0.65 -4.50 23.74
N LEU A 2 0.37 -4.39 23.30
CA LEU A 2 -0.02 -4.33 22.27
C LEU A 2 0.48 -3.59 21.42
N TYR A 3 1.45 -3.07 21.39
CA TYR A 3 2.01 -2.19 20.59
C TYR A 3 2.55 -2.71 19.40
N TYR A 4 2.58 -3.90 19.22
CA TYR A 4 3.05 -4.40 17.98
C TYR A 4 2.09 -4.10 16.85
N GLU A 5 0.89 -3.70 17.14
CA GLU A 5 0.01 -3.29 16.10
C GLU A 5 0.50 -2.08 15.39
N GLU A 6 1.23 -1.25 16.09
CA GLU A 6 1.80 -0.09 15.45
C GLU A 6 2.83 -0.47 14.43
N LEU A 7 3.49 -1.59 14.67
CA LEU A 7 4.50 -2.03 13.74
C LEU A 7 3.89 -2.50 12.43
N THR A 8 2.60 -2.80 12.43
CA THR A 8 1.94 -3.28 11.22
C THR A 8 1.04 -2.24 10.59
N ASP A 9 0.99 -1.03 11.15
CA ASP A 9 0.12 0.00 10.62
C ASP A 9 0.83 0.64 9.43
N ILE A 10 0.33 0.36 8.24
CA ILE A 10 0.94 0.87 7.02
C ILE A 10 0.05 1.88 6.30
N ILE A 11 -1.13 2.18 6.84
CA ILE A 11 -2.01 3.14 6.20
C ILE A 11 -1.36 4.51 6.28
N GLY A 12 -1.30 5.19 5.14
CA GLY A 12 -0.64 6.48 5.06
C GLY A 12 0.79 6.39 4.59
N CYS A 13 1.37 5.18 4.51
CA CYS A 13 2.74 5.03 4.06
C CYS A 13 2.81 5.09 2.54
N CYS A 14 3.89 5.63 2.03
CA CYS A 14 4.14 5.61 0.60
C CYS A 14 4.46 4.20 0.17
N CYS A 15 4.15 3.87 -1.06
CA CYS A 15 4.47 2.55 -1.57
C CYS A 15 4.75 2.60 -3.06
N THR A 16 5.41 1.54 -3.54
CA THR A 16 5.73 1.37 -4.95
C THR A 16 5.19 0.02 -5.38
N LEU A 17 4.48 -0.01 -6.50
CA LEU A 17 3.97 -1.25 -7.06
C LEU A 17 5.11 -1.95 -7.79
N LEU A 18 5.25 -3.25 -7.56
CA LEU A 18 6.24 -4.04 -8.28
C LEU A 18 5.85 -4.19 -9.75
N MET A 19 4.53 -4.22 -10.01
CA MET A 19 4.03 -4.26 -11.38
C MET A 19 3.17 -3.02 -11.59
N PRO A 20 3.64 -2.05 -12.39
CA PRO A 20 2.92 -0.80 -12.55
C PRO A 20 1.51 -1.01 -13.10
N TYR A 21 0.59 -0.18 -12.64
CA TYR A 21 -0.78 -0.20 -13.12
C TYR A 21 -0.90 0.90 -14.17
N LYS A 22 -0.94 0.49 -15.43
CA LYS A 22 -1.07 1.42 -16.55
C LYS A 22 -0.02 2.55 -16.48
N GLY A 23 1.19 2.18 -16.08
CA GLY A 23 2.26 3.16 -16.00
C GLY A 23 2.39 3.85 -14.66
N TRP A 24 1.43 3.69 -13.76
CA TRP A 24 1.48 4.29 -12.43
C TRP A 24 2.04 3.27 -11.46
N TYR A 25 3.04 3.65 -10.69
CA TYR A 25 3.65 2.69 -9.77
C TYR A 25 3.94 3.27 -8.39
N VAL A 26 3.63 4.53 -8.15
CA VAL A 26 3.84 5.16 -6.86
C VAL A 26 2.50 5.57 -6.29
N GLY A 27 2.31 5.32 -5.00
CA GLY A 27 1.07 5.69 -4.36
C GLY A 27 1.19 5.66 -2.86
N VAL A 28 0.04 5.69 -2.20
CA VAL A 28 -0.05 5.69 -0.75
C VAL A 28 -1.03 4.60 -0.36
N VAL A 29 -0.70 3.87 0.69
CA VAL A 29 -1.59 2.84 1.20
C VAL A 29 -2.74 3.52 1.93
N VAL A 30 -3.97 3.23 1.50
CA VAL A 30 -5.16 3.80 2.12
C VAL A 30 -6.05 2.74 2.74
N GLY A 31 -5.73 1.47 2.57
CA GLY A 31 -6.47 0.37 3.20
C GLY A 31 -5.57 -0.82 3.41
N ASP A 32 -5.80 -1.56 4.48
CA ASP A 32 -4.98 -2.71 4.84
C ASP A 32 -5.92 -3.84 5.22
N TYR A 33 -5.93 -4.89 4.42
CA TYR A 33 -6.78 -6.05 4.66
C TYR A 33 -5.95 -7.30 4.89
N GLY A 34 -4.71 -7.12 5.34
CA GLY A 34 -3.85 -8.25 5.64
C GLY A 34 -3.04 -8.70 4.44
N THR A 35 -3.60 -9.60 3.66
CA THR A 35 -2.90 -10.11 2.48
C THR A 35 -3.06 -9.19 1.28
N GLU A 36 -4.00 -8.26 1.35
CA GLU A 36 -4.22 -7.30 0.28
C GLU A 36 -4.26 -5.90 0.85
N VAL A 37 -3.86 -4.93 0.05
CA VAL A 37 -3.87 -3.53 0.45
C VAL A 37 -4.55 -2.72 -0.65
N VAL A 38 -5.12 -1.60 -0.25
CA VAL A 38 -5.67 -0.65 -1.21
C VAL A 38 -4.67 0.48 -1.33
N VAL A 39 -4.28 0.76 -2.56
CA VAL A 39 -3.29 1.79 -2.85
C VAL A 39 -3.95 2.89 -3.67
N GLN A 40 -3.80 4.12 -3.22
CA GLN A 40 -4.24 5.27 -3.99
C GLN A 40 -3.05 5.77 -4.79
N LEU A 41 -3.17 5.67 -6.10
CA LEU A 41 -2.10 6.09 -7.01
C LEU A 41 -2.05 7.60 -7.10
N ASN A 42 -0.96 8.12 -7.65
CA ASN A 42 -0.78 9.56 -7.75
C ASN A 42 -1.82 10.23 -8.63
N ASN A 43 -2.50 9.47 -9.50
CA ASN A 43 -3.57 10.03 -10.30
C ASN A 43 -4.92 10.01 -9.57
N GLY A 44 -4.93 9.58 -8.30
CA GLY A 44 -6.14 9.56 -7.49
C GLY A 44 -6.91 8.26 -7.54
N LYS A 45 -6.55 7.34 -8.42
CA LYS A 45 -7.26 6.09 -8.55
C LYS A 45 -6.84 5.13 -7.44
N GLU A 46 -7.81 4.42 -6.87
CA GLU A 46 -7.53 3.43 -5.85
C GLU A 46 -7.61 2.04 -6.46
N ILE A 47 -6.62 1.22 -6.16
CA ILE A 47 -6.56 -0.15 -6.65
C ILE A 47 -6.26 -1.09 -5.49
N VAL A 48 -6.62 -2.35 -5.66
CA VAL A 48 -6.33 -3.38 -4.67
C VAL A 48 -5.16 -4.20 -5.20
N GLU A 49 -4.14 -4.39 -4.35
CA GLU A 49 -2.96 -5.15 -4.71
C GLU A 49 -2.63 -6.15 -3.62
N SER A 50 -1.99 -7.24 -4.01
CA SER A 50 -1.47 -8.18 -3.04
C SER A 50 -0.37 -7.51 -2.24
N ARG A 51 -0.34 -7.77 -0.94
CA ARG A 51 0.68 -7.21 -0.08
C ARG A 51 2.08 -7.53 -0.58
N ASP A 52 2.25 -8.69 -1.23
CA ASP A 52 3.54 -9.11 -1.74
C ASP A 52 3.95 -8.39 -3.01
N ASP A 53 3.03 -7.68 -3.64
CA ASP A 53 3.30 -7.00 -4.90
C ASP A 53 3.58 -5.53 -4.71
N VAL A 54 3.73 -5.07 -3.49
CA VAL A 54 4.02 -3.67 -3.21
C VAL A 54 5.20 -3.57 -2.25
N LEU A 55 5.99 -2.51 -2.43
CA LEU A 55 7.04 -2.15 -1.49
C LEU A 55 6.52 -0.95 -0.70
N ILE A 56 6.49 -1.08 0.62
CA ILE A 56 5.90 -0.07 1.47
C ILE A 56 7.02 0.61 2.25
N TYR A 57 7.00 1.93 2.26
CA TYR A 57 8.00 2.74 2.93
C TYR A 57 7.38 3.53 4.06
N ASP A 58 8.17 3.78 5.06
CA ASP A 58 7.73 4.63 6.18
C ASP A 58 7.71 6.09 5.79
#